data_e7dcef6f36df5b6f4bf4696414502e08
#
_entry.id   e7dcef6f36df5b6f4bf4696414502e08
#
_cell.length_a   1.000
_cell.length_b   1.000
_cell.length_c   1.000
_cell.angle_alpha   90.00
_cell.angle_beta   90.00
_cell.angle_gamma   90.00
#
_symmetry.space_group_name_H-M   'P 1'
#
loop_
_entity.id
_entity.type
_entity.pdbx_description
1 polymer ?
#
loop_
_entity_poly.entity_id
_entity_poly.type
_entity_poly.pdbx_seq_one_letter_code
_entity_poly.pdbx_strand_id
1 'polypeptide(L)'
;SEFFGRLRDVLGTQEGVRIVGDRFIFSSEVLFEPAQAELAEEGQAELTKVVDILRNVANDIPEGIDWVLQVDGHTDNVPIRNSPNFANNWELSQARALSVVLYMVEQLGMPPDRLSANGFGEFQPVAVGDSDDARAQNRRIELKFTEK
;
A
#
# COMPACT_ATOMS: atom_id res chain seq x y z
N SER A 1 -18.28 0.13 7.45
CA SER A 1 -19.22 -0.77 6.79
C SER A 1 -19.00 -2.22 7.23
N GLU A 2 -19.97 -3.07 7.05
CA GLU A 2 -19.85 -4.49 7.34
C GLU A 2 -18.70 -5.14 6.58
N PHE A 3 -18.54 -4.78 5.31
CA PHE A 3 -17.46 -5.25 4.46
C PHE A 3 -16.08 -4.88 5.04
N PHE A 4 -15.89 -3.63 5.43
CA PHE A 4 -14.63 -3.20 6.01
C PHE A 4 -14.37 -3.89 7.35
N GLY A 5 -15.41 -4.09 8.16
CA GLY A 5 -15.29 -4.82 9.43
C GLY A 5 -14.80 -6.25 9.23
N ARG A 6 -15.29 -6.95 8.22
CA ARG A 6 -14.84 -8.31 7.87
C ARG A 6 -13.38 -8.32 7.42
N LEU A 7 -12.99 -7.36 6.58
CA LEU A 7 -11.60 -7.21 6.17
C LEU A 7 -10.70 -6.96 7.37
N ARG A 8 -11.11 -6.07 8.25
CA ARG A 8 -10.36 -5.77 9.47
C ARG A 8 -10.14 -7.01 10.32
N ASP A 9 -11.18 -7.82 10.52
CA ASP A 9 -11.10 -9.02 11.35
C ASP A 9 -10.10 -10.03 10.78
N VAL A 10 -10.07 -10.19 9.47
CA VAL A 10 -9.17 -11.15 8.83
C VAL A 10 -7.76 -10.61 8.67
N LEU A 11 -7.61 -9.39 8.13
CA LEU A 11 -6.29 -8.79 7.87
C LEU A 11 -5.57 -8.37 9.15
N GLY A 12 -6.32 -8.01 10.20
CA GLY A 12 -5.74 -7.60 11.47
C GLY A 12 -4.95 -8.69 12.19
N THR A 13 -5.13 -9.96 11.79
CA THR A 13 -4.36 -11.09 12.33
C THR A 13 -3.09 -11.39 11.53
N GLN A 14 -2.86 -10.70 10.41
CA GLN A 14 -1.70 -10.93 9.57
C GLN A 14 -0.49 -10.14 10.06
N GLU A 15 0.66 -10.79 10.12
CA GLU A 15 1.93 -10.15 10.43
C GLU A 15 2.27 -9.12 9.35
N GLY A 16 2.83 -7.98 9.75
CA GLY A 16 3.25 -6.95 8.81
C GLY A 16 2.13 -6.00 8.37
N VAL A 17 0.90 -6.23 8.79
CA VAL A 17 -0.25 -5.38 8.46
C VAL A 17 -0.74 -4.68 9.73
N ARG A 18 -0.81 -3.35 9.67
CA ARG A 18 -1.44 -2.55 10.74
C ARG A 18 -2.75 -1.97 10.22
N ILE A 19 -3.70 -1.78 11.11
CA ILE A 19 -4.97 -1.15 10.78
C ILE A 19 -5.06 0.18 11.51
N VAL A 20 -5.24 1.27 10.76
CA VAL A 20 -5.46 2.60 11.31
C VAL A 20 -6.69 3.19 10.63
N GLY A 21 -7.77 3.35 11.39
CA GLY A 21 -9.05 3.80 10.84
C GLY A 21 -9.57 2.84 9.76
N ASP A 22 -9.74 3.32 8.56
CA ASP A 22 -10.22 2.57 7.40
C ASP A 22 -9.10 2.12 6.46
N ARG A 23 -7.85 2.11 6.94
CA ARG A 23 -6.67 1.84 6.12
C ARG A 23 -5.89 0.65 6.64
N PHE A 24 -5.36 -0.13 5.70
CA PHE A 24 -4.41 -1.21 5.99
C PHE A 24 -3.02 -0.72 5.61
N ILE A 25 -2.08 -0.80 6.55
CA ILE A 25 -0.76 -0.17 6.42
C ILE A 25 0.33 -1.23 6.41
N PHE A 26 1.20 -1.13 5.40
CA PHE A 26 2.40 -1.96 5.26
C PHE A 26 3.63 -1.08 5.35
N SER A 27 4.64 -1.54 6.10
CA SER A 27 5.94 -0.89 6.09
C SER A 27 6.59 -1.03 4.72
N SER A 28 7.12 0.08 4.19
CA SER A 28 7.86 0.03 2.92
C SER A 28 9.10 -0.86 3.01
N GLU A 29 9.67 -1.01 4.21
CA GLU A 29 10.86 -1.84 4.42
C GLU A 29 10.59 -3.33 4.23
N VAL A 30 9.36 -3.77 4.43
CA VAL A 30 8.93 -5.14 4.13
C VAL A 30 8.77 -5.35 2.63
N LEU A 31 8.25 -4.35 1.94
CA LEU A 31 7.88 -4.47 0.53
C LEU A 31 9.03 -4.19 -0.45
N PHE A 32 9.93 -3.28 -0.07
CA PHE A 32 10.96 -2.76 -0.98
C PHE A 32 12.33 -2.69 -0.31
N GLU A 33 13.37 -2.83 -1.12
CA GLU A 33 14.71 -2.47 -0.69
C GLU A 33 14.82 -0.93 -0.54
N PRO A 34 15.77 -0.44 0.29
CA PRO A 34 15.94 1.01 0.48
C PRO A 34 16.11 1.76 -0.84
N ALA A 35 15.40 2.87 -0.99
CA ALA A 35 15.40 3.75 -2.16
C ALA A 35 15.00 3.07 -3.49
N GLN A 36 14.43 1.88 -3.43
CA GLN A 36 13.98 1.13 -4.60
C GLN A 36 12.45 1.12 -4.69
N ALA A 37 11.95 0.94 -5.91
CA ALA A 37 10.53 0.77 -6.16
C ALA A 37 10.19 -0.63 -6.70
N GLU A 38 11.16 -1.54 -6.75
CA GLU A 38 10.92 -2.93 -7.10
C GLU A 38 10.55 -3.73 -5.86
N LEU A 39 9.53 -4.57 -5.97
CA LEU A 39 9.11 -5.42 -4.86
C LEU A 39 10.15 -6.49 -4.56
N ALA A 40 10.56 -6.56 -3.31
CA ALA A 40 11.39 -7.65 -2.80
C ALA A 40 10.58 -8.96 -2.72
N GLU A 41 11.25 -10.11 -2.69
CA GLU A 41 10.56 -11.40 -2.59
C GLU A 41 9.65 -11.49 -1.36
N GLU A 42 10.11 -10.97 -0.22
CA GLU A 42 9.31 -10.91 1.00
C GLU A 42 8.06 -10.08 0.80
N GLY A 43 8.17 -8.94 0.10
CA GLY A 43 7.04 -8.08 -0.23
C GLY A 43 6.05 -8.78 -1.15
N GLN A 44 6.54 -9.51 -2.14
CA GLN A 44 5.70 -10.29 -3.04
C GLN A 44 4.89 -11.34 -2.26
N ALA A 45 5.54 -12.03 -1.34
CA ALA A 45 4.88 -13.05 -0.51
C ALA A 45 3.79 -12.42 0.38
N GLU A 46 4.08 -11.26 0.99
CA GLU A 46 3.09 -10.55 1.81
C GLU A 46 1.89 -10.08 1.00
N LEU A 47 2.13 -9.52 -0.18
CA LEU A 47 1.04 -9.09 -1.07
C LEU A 47 0.19 -10.26 -1.54
N THR A 48 0.79 -11.41 -1.82
CA THR A 48 0.04 -12.60 -2.23
C THR A 48 -0.94 -13.04 -1.14
N LYS A 49 -0.51 -13.06 0.12
CA LYS A 49 -1.38 -13.40 1.25
C LYS A 49 -2.54 -12.42 1.36
N VAL A 50 -2.25 -11.13 1.25
CA VAL A 50 -3.27 -10.08 1.38
C VAL A 50 -4.27 -10.16 0.23
N VAL A 51 -3.81 -10.36 -1.00
CA VAL A 51 -4.70 -10.47 -2.17
C VAL A 51 -5.62 -11.68 -2.06
N ASP A 52 -5.12 -12.82 -1.57
CA ASP A 52 -5.97 -14.00 -1.37
C ASP A 52 -7.10 -13.70 -0.38
N ILE A 53 -6.81 -12.99 0.70
CA ILE A 53 -7.81 -12.56 1.67
C ILE A 53 -8.80 -11.58 1.03
N LEU A 54 -8.29 -10.59 0.29
CA LEU A 54 -9.11 -9.60 -0.39
C LEU A 54 -10.08 -10.22 -1.39
N ARG A 55 -9.62 -11.23 -2.14
CA ARG A 55 -10.48 -11.96 -3.08
C ARG A 55 -11.64 -12.66 -2.39
N ASN A 56 -11.35 -13.33 -1.28
CA ASN A 56 -12.41 -14.03 -0.54
C ASN A 56 -13.45 -13.06 -0.01
N VAL A 57 -13.02 -11.91 0.49
CA VAL A 57 -13.94 -10.89 1.01
C VAL A 57 -14.64 -10.15 -0.14
N ALA A 58 -13.94 -9.88 -1.24
CA ALA A 58 -14.50 -9.18 -2.39
C ALA A 58 -15.68 -9.95 -3.03
N ASN A 59 -15.66 -11.27 -2.98
CA ASN A 59 -16.77 -12.09 -3.47
C ASN A 59 -18.07 -11.84 -2.71
N ASP A 60 -17.99 -11.29 -1.51
CA ASP A 60 -19.14 -10.99 -0.66
C ASP A 60 -19.61 -9.55 -0.78
N ILE A 61 -18.92 -8.72 -1.58
CA ILE A 61 -19.38 -7.36 -1.84
C ILE A 61 -20.61 -7.44 -2.73
N PRO A 62 -21.74 -6.80 -2.35
CA PRO A 62 -22.93 -6.81 -3.19
C PRO A 62 -22.65 -6.26 -4.58
N GLU A 63 -23.28 -6.86 -5.58
CA GLU A 63 -23.27 -6.30 -6.93
C GLU A 63 -23.89 -4.91 -6.91
N GLY A 64 -23.36 -4.00 -7.73
CA GLY A 64 -23.81 -2.62 -7.79
C GLY A 64 -23.01 -1.68 -6.92
N ILE A 65 -22.16 -2.19 -6.04
CA ILE A 65 -21.18 -1.36 -5.35
C ILE A 65 -19.93 -1.26 -6.23
N ASP A 66 -19.66 -0.05 -6.70
CA ASP A 66 -18.50 0.21 -7.56
C ASP A 66 -17.30 0.56 -6.67
N TRP A 67 -16.59 -0.47 -6.22
CA TRP A 67 -15.47 -0.31 -5.30
C TRP A 67 -14.14 -0.24 -6.03
N VAL A 68 -13.20 0.47 -5.41
CA VAL A 68 -11.80 0.55 -5.85
C VAL A 68 -10.91 0.36 -4.64
N LEU A 69 -9.86 -0.43 -4.79
CA LEU A 69 -8.78 -0.52 -3.82
C LEU A 69 -7.72 0.51 -4.19
N GLN A 70 -7.61 1.53 -3.37
CA GLN A 70 -6.64 2.61 -3.55
C GLN A 70 -5.34 2.22 -2.86
N VAL A 71 -4.25 2.24 -3.60
CA VAL A 71 -2.90 1.96 -3.09
C VAL A 71 -2.14 3.27 -2.99
N ASP A 72 -1.84 3.69 -1.77
CA ASP A 72 -1.23 4.98 -1.48
C ASP A 72 0.22 4.80 -1.01
N GLY A 73 1.16 5.38 -1.75
CA GLY A 73 2.57 5.40 -1.38
C GLY A 73 2.91 6.66 -0.59
N HIS A 74 3.70 6.48 0.47
CA HIS A 74 4.18 7.58 1.33
C HIS A 74 5.67 7.39 1.63
N THR A 75 6.39 8.50 1.72
CA THR A 75 7.80 8.51 2.08
C THR A 75 8.02 9.23 3.41
N ASP A 76 9.24 9.14 3.93
CA ASP A 76 9.69 10.03 4.98
C ASP A 76 10.07 11.40 4.38
N ASN A 77 10.56 12.29 5.23
CA ASN A 77 10.91 13.65 4.83
C ASN A 77 12.38 13.83 4.39
N VAL A 78 13.11 12.74 4.21
CA VAL A 78 14.48 12.82 3.70
C VAL A 78 14.41 13.08 2.18
N PRO A 79 14.98 14.19 1.70
CA PRO A 79 14.95 14.48 0.27
C PRO A 79 15.73 13.44 -0.53
N ILE A 80 15.21 13.12 -1.71
CA ILE A 80 15.95 12.31 -2.67
C ILE A 80 17.01 13.20 -3.33
N ARG A 81 18.25 12.73 -3.35
CA ARG A 81 19.38 13.45 -3.96
C ARG A 81 20.19 12.49 -4.80
N ASN A 82 20.59 12.94 -5.98
CA ASN A 82 21.49 12.21 -6.87
C ASN A 82 20.99 10.80 -7.25
N SER A 83 19.67 10.60 -7.26
CA SER A 83 19.09 9.35 -7.71
C SER A 83 18.90 9.41 -9.23
N PRO A 84 19.36 8.38 -9.97
CA PRO A 84 19.10 8.31 -11.40
C PRO A 84 17.65 7.97 -11.74
N ASN A 85 16.89 7.46 -10.76
CA ASN A 85 15.56 6.91 -10.98
C ASN A 85 14.42 7.85 -10.55
N PHE A 86 14.64 8.67 -9.52
CA PHE A 86 13.60 9.50 -8.93
C PHE A 86 14.10 10.91 -8.69
N ALA A 87 13.33 11.90 -9.13
CA ALA A 87 13.67 13.30 -8.92
C ALA A 87 13.27 13.79 -7.54
N ASN A 88 12.22 13.21 -6.94
CA ASN A 88 11.66 13.65 -5.67
C ASN A 88 10.84 12.53 -5.01
N ASN A 89 10.36 12.79 -3.81
CA ASN A 89 9.58 11.81 -3.06
C ASN A 89 8.20 11.54 -3.67
N TRP A 90 7.63 12.45 -4.43
CA TRP A 90 6.40 12.15 -5.18
C TRP A 90 6.64 11.04 -6.20
N GLU A 91 7.74 11.11 -6.94
CA GLU A 91 8.06 10.08 -7.93
C GLU A 91 8.33 8.73 -7.28
N LEU A 92 9.09 8.70 -6.18
CA LEU A 92 9.36 7.46 -5.47
C LEU A 92 8.07 6.83 -4.93
N SER A 93 7.23 7.62 -4.26
CA SER A 93 5.99 7.11 -3.68
C SER A 93 5.02 6.63 -4.75
N GLN A 94 4.92 7.35 -5.86
CA GLN A 94 4.09 6.94 -6.99
C GLN A 94 4.62 5.65 -7.63
N ALA A 95 5.93 5.53 -7.83
CA ALA A 95 6.54 4.33 -8.40
C ALA A 95 6.33 3.11 -7.51
N ARG A 96 6.44 3.28 -6.20
CA ARG A 96 6.19 2.19 -5.24
C ARG A 96 4.72 1.75 -5.24
N ALA A 97 3.80 2.69 -5.20
CA ALA A 97 2.36 2.37 -5.28
C ALA A 97 2.04 1.67 -6.61
N LEU A 98 2.60 2.16 -7.72
CA LEU A 98 2.40 1.56 -9.03
C LEU A 98 2.97 0.13 -9.09
N SER A 99 4.14 -0.12 -8.51
CA SER A 99 4.72 -1.46 -8.44
C SER A 99 3.80 -2.46 -7.73
N VAL A 100 3.17 -2.02 -6.64
CA VAL A 100 2.19 -2.84 -5.92
C VAL A 100 0.99 -3.15 -6.82
N VAL A 101 0.43 -2.14 -7.47
CA VAL A 101 -0.72 -2.32 -8.37
C VAL A 101 -0.39 -3.24 -9.53
N LEU A 102 0.75 -3.03 -10.18
CA LEU A 102 1.17 -3.87 -11.31
C LEU A 102 1.37 -5.33 -10.90
N TYR A 103 1.96 -5.56 -9.73
CA TYR A 103 2.13 -6.91 -9.22
C TYR A 103 0.77 -7.58 -8.95
N MET A 104 -0.15 -6.85 -8.35
CA MET A 104 -1.51 -7.36 -8.10
C MET A 104 -2.24 -7.73 -9.39
N VAL A 105 -2.09 -6.92 -10.43
CA VAL A 105 -2.74 -7.18 -11.73
C VAL A 105 -2.02 -8.27 -12.52
N GLU A 106 -0.72 -8.10 -12.72
CA GLU A 106 0.04 -8.95 -13.66
C GLU A 106 0.36 -10.32 -13.09
N GLN A 107 0.67 -10.39 -11.80
CA GLN A 107 1.07 -11.65 -11.17
C GLN A 107 -0.04 -12.31 -10.37
N LEU A 108 -0.93 -11.52 -9.78
CA LEU A 108 -1.97 -12.05 -8.91
C LEU A 108 -3.36 -12.02 -9.54
N GLY A 109 -3.50 -11.47 -10.75
CA GLY A 109 -4.73 -11.53 -11.52
C GLY A 109 -5.88 -10.67 -11.02
N MET A 110 -5.60 -9.62 -10.24
CA MET A 110 -6.65 -8.70 -9.84
C MET A 110 -7.15 -7.87 -11.01
N PRO A 111 -8.47 -7.55 -11.06
CA PRO A 111 -9.01 -6.73 -12.13
C PRO A 111 -8.44 -5.30 -12.09
N PRO A 112 -7.89 -4.80 -13.20
CA PRO A 112 -7.27 -3.47 -13.20
C PRO A 112 -8.25 -2.32 -12.93
N ASP A 113 -9.52 -2.50 -13.21
CA ASP A 113 -10.55 -1.48 -12.94
C ASP A 113 -10.88 -1.32 -11.44
N ARG A 114 -10.37 -2.21 -10.59
CA ARG A 114 -10.54 -2.17 -9.15
C ARG A 114 -9.36 -1.59 -8.39
N LEU A 115 -8.36 -1.06 -9.07
CA LEU A 115 -7.12 -0.61 -8.45
C LEU A 115 -6.76 0.80 -8.90
N SER A 116 -6.19 1.58 -7.98
CA SER A 116 -5.56 2.85 -8.30
C SER A 116 -4.24 2.98 -7.54
N ALA A 117 -3.27 3.68 -8.15
CA ALA A 117 -1.98 3.95 -7.54
C ALA A 117 -1.83 5.44 -7.31
N ASN A 118 -1.48 5.85 -6.09
CA ASN A 118 -1.36 7.25 -5.71
C ASN A 118 -0.07 7.47 -4.93
N GLY A 119 0.68 8.51 -5.30
CA GLY A 119 1.89 8.90 -4.60
C GLY A 119 1.69 10.21 -3.86
N PHE A 120 1.77 10.18 -2.54
CA PHE A 120 1.60 11.38 -1.70
C PHE A 120 2.92 12.02 -1.28
N GLY A 121 4.06 11.41 -1.59
CA GLY A 121 5.34 11.92 -1.15
C GLY A 121 5.47 11.90 0.37
N GLU A 122 6.11 12.93 0.91
CA GLU A 122 6.34 13.09 2.35
C GLU A 122 5.26 13.88 3.08
N PHE A 123 4.22 14.33 2.36
CA PHE A 123 3.34 15.40 2.81
C PHE A 123 2.14 14.92 3.62
N GLN A 124 2.02 13.62 3.88
CA GLN A 124 0.96 13.03 4.70
C GLN A 124 1.58 12.17 5.82
N PRO A 125 2.38 12.75 6.72
CA PRO A 125 3.05 11.97 7.75
C PRO A 125 2.05 11.43 8.78
N VAL A 126 2.32 10.22 9.27
CA VAL A 126 1.60 9.63 10.41
C VAL A 126 2.34 9.83 11.72
N ALA A 127 3.64 10.11 11.64
CA ALA A 127 4.49 10.40 12.80
C ALA A 127 5.22 11.73 12.60
N VAL A 128 5.19 12.56 13.64
CA VAL A 128 5.80 13.89 13.58
C VAL A 128 7.27 13.80 14.01
N GLY A 129 8.12 14.57 13.33
CA GLY A 129 9.52 14.71 13.70
C GLY A 129 10.48 13.97 12.78
N ASP A 130 11.77 14.05 13.14
CA ASP A 130 12.87 13.58 12.31
C ASP A 130 13.61 12.39 12.92
N SER A 131 13.05 11.74 13.94
CA SER A 131 13.63 10.54 14.51
C SER A 131 13.61 9.40 13.49
N ASP A 132 14.50 8.44 13.66
CA ASP A 132 14.51 7.25 12.81
C ASP A 132 13.20 6.48 12.91
N ASP A 133 12.62 6.42 14.11
CA ASP A 133 11.34 5.76 14.33
C ASP A 133 10.18 6.47 13.61
N ALA A 134 10.12 7.80 13.70
CA ALA A 134 9.09 8.57 12.98
C ALA A 134 9.21 8.39 11.47
N ARG A 135 10.42 8.46 10.94
CA ARG A 135 10.68 8.26 9.52
C ARG A 135 10.29 6.85 9.06
N ALA A 136 10.62 5.84 9.86
CA ALA A 136 10.24 4.46 9.54
C ALA A 136 8.73 4.28 9.45
N GLN A 137 7.97 4.90 10.36
CA GLN A 137 6.51 4.87 10.31
C GLN A 137 5.94 5.57 9.09
N ASN A 138 6.60 6.64 8.64
CA ASN A 138 6.15 7.41 7.49
C ASN A 138 6.42 6.70 6.16
N ARG A 139 7.44 5.84 6.07
CA ARG A 139 7.74 5.02 4.90
C ARG A 139 6.77 3.84 4.83
N ARG A 140 5.66 4.02 4.11
CA ARG A 140 4.58 3.04 4.13
C ARG A 140 3.79 2.99 2.83
N ILE A 141 3.09 1.89 2.64
CA ILE A 141 2.02 1.73 1.65
C ILE A 141 0.72 1.56 2.43
N GLU A 142 -0.30 2.32 2.07
CA GLU A 142 -1.64 2.20 2.64
C GLU A 142 -2.60 1.66 1.59
N LEU A 143 -3.46 0.74 2.00
CA LEU A 143 -4.55 0.24 1.17
C LEU A 143 -5.86 0.74 1.74
N LYS A 144 -6.69 1.32 0.87
CA LYS A 144 -7.99 1.86 1.27
C LYS A 144 -9.05 1.42 0.27
N PHE A 145 -10.14 0.83 0.77
CA PHE A 145 -11.31 0.61 -0.04
C PHE A 145 -12.13 1.88 -0.14
N THR A 146 -12.48 2.26 -1.39
CA THR A 146 -13.32 3.41 -1.66
C THR A 146 -14.44 3.00 -2.61
N GLU A 147 -15.54 3.72 -2.59
CA GLU A 147 -16.53 3.68 -3.65
C GLU A 147 -16.18 4.72 -4.71
N LYS A 148 -16.30 4.30 -5.94
CA LYS A 148 -16.05 5.19 -7.06
C LYS A 148 -17.26 6.05 -7.37
#